data_217dba6bc0300fc3641af24d2ebb2ef9
#
_entry.id   217dba6bc0300fc3641af24d2ebb2ef9
#
_cell.length_a   1.000
_cell.length_b   1.000
_cell.length_c   1.000
_cell.angle_alpha   90.00
_cell.angle_beta   90.00
_cell.angle_gamma   90.00
#
_symmetry.space_group_name_H-M   'P 1'
#
loop_
_entity.id
_entity.type
_entity.pdbx_description
1 polymer ?
#
loop_
_entity_poly.entity_id
_entity_poly.type
_entity_poly.pdbx_seq_one_letter_code
_entity_poly.pdbx_strand_id
1 'polypeptide(L)'
;MREIALQAIADTRFVPEKGRNRIGAMVEGRPDWVLSRQRAWGVPITLFVDRKTGQYLNDPDVNARIVAAVMAEGVDAWDEERAQEYLGDKYKLEDYERVTDILDVWFDSGSTHAFVLESGRWSDLQWPANLYLEGSDQHRGWFQSSLLESCATRGRAPYDAVLTHGFTMDQKGMKMSKSLGNTISPIDLMRDYGADILRLWALSVDFTEDHRIGKEILQGVADQYRKLRNTYRYLLGALDGFSEAERLPVADMPELEQYMLGLLGKLDAALKQAVEDFDYNTYVRALTDFCNEDLSAFFFDIRKDCLYCDAPSDPKRRAYRTVLDTLFHALVRYGAPVLVFTAEEVWASRYPGSDSVHLLEWPEVPAVSVDEARWSELRALRQTVNEAIEPLRREKVLGSGLEAVVTVPDSAPEADLAELFITATVNRGQGSDVTVTRSTDHKCGRCWRLLPEVSEDGDLCNRCDAVVTAIDAGAVA
;
A
#
# COMPACT_ATOMS: atom_id res chain seq x y z
N MET A 1 3.98 37.57 -13.12
CA MET A 1 3.19 36.44 -12.57
C MET A 1 3.34 35.15 -13.41
N ARG A 2 3.10 35.17 -14.75
CA ARG A 2 3.19 33.94 -15.61
C ARG A 2 4.57 33.27 -15.54
N GLU A 3 5.66 34.01 -15.64
CA GLU A 3 7.02 33.47 -15.54
C GLU A 3 7.26 32.81 -14.18
N ILE A 4 6.81 33.43 -13.09
CA ILE A 4 6.91 32.87 -11.74
C ILE A 4 6.12 31.57 -11.65
N ALA A 5 4.92 31.52 -12.21
CA ALA A 5 4.07 30.34 -12.18
C ALA A 5 4.68 29.18 -13.02
N LEU A 6 5.26 29.48 -14.19
CA LEU A 6 5.93 28.47 -15.00
C LEU A 6 7.19 27.93 -14.32
N GLN A 7 7.96 28.76 -13.62
CA GLN A 7 9.08 28.31 -12.81
C GLN A 7 8.61 27.47 -11.64
N ALA A 8 7.55 27.89 -10.93
CA ALA A 8 6.97 27.11 -9.85
C ALA A 8 6.46 25.72 -10.28
N ILE A 9 5.92 25.60 -11.51
CA ILE A 9 5.55 24.32 -12.11
C ILE A 9 6.81 23.45 -12.36
N ALA A 10 7.90 24.06 -12.85
CA ALA A 10 9.16 23.33 -13.07
C ALA A 10 9.73 22.77 -11.76
N ASP A 11 9.59 23.50 -10.66
CA ASP A 11 10.12 23.13 -9.34
C ASP A 11 9.21 22.14 -8.56
N THR A 12 7.95 21.98 -8.98
CA THR A 12 6.97 21.12 -8.32
C THR A 12 7.13 19.65 -8.77
N ARG A 13 7.03 18.69 -7.85
CA ARG A 13 6.94 17.27 -8.19
C ARG A 13 5.53 16.93 -8.67
N PHE A 14 5.40 16.31 -9.86
CA PHE A 14 4.13 15.82 -10.39
C PHE A 14 4.09 14.29 -10.45
N VAL A 15 2.97 13.73 -9.99
CA VAL A 15 2.68 12.29 -10.09
C VAL A 15 1.28 12.13 -10.71
N PRO A 16 1.16 11.62 -11.94
CA PRO A 16 2.24 11.27 -12.87
C PRO A 16 2.90 12.52 -13.48
N GLU A 17 4.13 12.39 -13.96
CA GLU A 17 4.96 13.48 -14.52
C GLU A 17 4.28 14.23 -15.68
N LYS A 18 3.41 13.55 -16.46
CA LYS A 18 2.63 14.18 -17.54
C LYS A 18 1.75 15.35 -17.07
N GLY A 19 1.44 15.43 -15.77
CA GLY A 19 0.69 16.54 -15.17
C GLY A 19 1.41 17.88 -15.31
N ARG A 20 2.76 17.88 -15.24
CA ARG A 20 3.61 19.07 -15.43
C ARG A 20 3.38 19.73 -16.79
N ASN A 21 3.43 18.94 -17.86
CA ASN A 21 3.24 19.45 -19.21
C ASN A 21 1.80 19.98 -19.40
N ARG A 22 0.83 19.31 -18.80
CA ARG A 22 -0.57 19.69 -18.91
C ARG A 22 -0.85 21.04 -18.25
N ILE A 23 -0.45 21.24 -17.00
CA ILE A 23 -0.67 22.51 -16.29
C ILE A 23 0.22 23.61 -16.88
N GLY A 24 1.46 23.29 -17.30
CA GLY A 24 2.38 24.22 -17.94
C GLY A 24 1.76 24.85 -19.19
N ALA A 25 1.27 24.03 -20.13
CA ALA A 25 0.61 24.50 -21.34
C ALA A 25 -0.63 25.36 -21.03
N MET A 26 -1.40 25.01 -20.00
CA MET A 26 -2.56 25.77 -19.58
C MET A 26 -2.19 27.15 -19.01
N VAL A 27 -1.10 27.26 -18.26
CA VAL A 27 -0.61 28.53 -17.69
C VAL A 27 0.05 29.39 -18.76
N GLU A 28 0.82 28.80 -19.66
CA GLU A 28 1.49 29.49 -20.76
C GLU A 28 0.48 30.17 -21.67
N GLY A 29 -0.55 29.44 -22.11
CA GLY A 29 -1.60 29.95 -22.99
C GLY A 29 -2.78 30.66 -22.30
N ARG A 30 -2.72 30.89 -20.98
CA ARG A 30 -3.86 31.42 -20.24
C ARG A 30 -4.07 32.91 -20.53
N PRO A 31 -5.30 33.34 -20.93
CA PRO A 31 -5.68 34.74 -20.97
C PRO A 31 -5.80 35.33 -19.56
N ASP A 32 -6.05 36.64 -19.45
CA ASP A 32 -6.35 37.27 -18.19
C ASP A 32 -7.57 36.64 -17.52
N TRP A 33 -7.49 36.52 -16.20
CA TRP A 33 -8.57 35.95 -15.40
C TRP A 33 -9.42 37.05 -14.80
N VAL A 34 -10.61 37.25 -15.36
CA VAL A 34 -11.59 38.17 -14.80
C VAL A 34 -12.20 37.55 -13.55
N LEU A 35 -11.95 38.17 -12.39
CA LEU A 35 -12.37 37.62 -11.09
C LEU A 35 -13.81 37.97 -10.74
N SER A 36 -14.35 39.10 -11.26
CA SER A 36 -15.68 39.57 -10.93
C SER A 36 -16.79 38.69 -11.51
N ARG A 37 -17.82 38.42 -10.68
CA ARG A 37 -19.07 37.75 -11.08
C ARG A 37 -20.27 38.55 -10.61
N GLN A 38 -21.26 38.70 -11.48
CA GLN A 38 -22.53 39.40 -11.20
C GLN A 38 -23.56 38.35 -10.75
N ARG A 39 -23.46 37.94 -9.49
CA ARG A 39 -24.35 36.93 -8.88
C ARG A 39 -24.78 37.41 -7.48
N ALA A 40 -25.91 36.90 -7.00
CA ALA A 40 -26.49 37.26 -5.73
C ALA A 40 -25.77 36.68 -4.51
N TRP A 41 -25.01 35.57 -4.69
CA TRP A 41 -24.35 34.88 -3.59
C TRP A 41 -22.89 34.56 -3.92
N GLY A 42 -22.00 34.84 -2.98
CA GLY A 42 -20.57 34.59 -3.06
C GLY A 42 -19.78 35.58 -2.18
N VAL A 43 -18.45 35.44 -2.19
CA VAL A 43 -17.55 36.36 -1.45
C VAL A 43 -17.45 37.67 -2.20
N PRO A 44 -17.79 38.83 -1.57
CA PRO A 44 -17.79 40.14 -2.23
C PRO A 44 -16.37 40.61 -2.56
N ILE A 45 -16.24 41.37 -3.65
CA ILE A 45 -15.03 42.13 -3.97
C ILE A 45 -15.09 43.44 -3.17
N THR A 46 -14.42 43.49 -2.03
CA THR A 46 -14.51 44.59 -1.07
C THR A 46 -13.63 45.77 -1.46
N LEU A 47 -13.94 46.41 -2.61
CA LEU A 47 -13.19 47.52 -3.17
C LEU A 47 -14.09 48.74 -3.41
N PHE A 48 -13.49 49.93 -3.28
CA PHE A 48 -14.09 51.19 -3.76
C PHE A 48 -13.40 51.65 -5.04
N VAL A 49 -14.16 52.16 -5.99
CA VAL A 49 -13.70 52.69 -7.27
C VAL A 49 -14.04 54.15 -7.38
N ASP A 50 -13.08 54.98 -7.73
CA ASP A 50 -13.28 56.41 -8.00
C ASP A 50 -14.20 56.59 -9.23
N ARG A 51 -15.31 57.29 -9.07
CA ARG A 51 -16.34 57.47 -10.10
C ARG A 51 -15.87 58.23 -11.34
N LYS A 52 -14.84 59.08 -11.19
CA LYS A 52 -14.31 59.89 -12.29
C LYS A 52 -13.24 59.17 -13.09
N THR A 53 -12.38 58.46 -12.40
CA THR A 53 -11.18 57.83 -13.03
C THR A 53 -11.34 56.35 -13.30
N GLY A 54 -12.30 55.69 -12.64
CA GLY A 54 -12.44 54.23 -12.71
C GLY A 54 -11.33 53.48 -11.98
N GLN A 55 -10.46 54.14 -11.24
CA GLN A 55 -9.37 53.54 -10.49
C GLN A 55 -9.86 53.05 -9.12
N TYR A 56 -9.39 51.88 -8.68
CA TYR A 56 -9.71 51.44 -7.35
C TYR A 56 -8.96 52.22 -6.28
N LEU A 57 -9.57 52.41 -5.12
CA LEU A 57 -9.00 53.12 -3.98
C LEU A 57 -8.01 52.18 -3.25
N ASN A 58 -6.73 52.46 -3.43
CA ASN A 58 -5.67 51.75 -2.72
C ASN A 58 -5.25 52.57 -1.48
N ASP A 59 -6.01 52.41 -0.40
CA ASP A 59 -5.69 53.04 0.89
C ASP A 59 -5.65 52.00 2.01
N PRO A 60 -4.48 51.81 2.69
CA PRO A 60 -4.34 50.83 3.75
C PRO A 60 -5.32 51.01 4.93
N ASP A 61 -5.69 52.24 5.27
CA ASP A 61 -6.60 52.53 6.39
C ASP A 61 -8.04 52.12 6.04
N VAL A 62 -8.46 52.35 4.80
CA VAL A 62 -9.74 51.87 4.28
C VAL A 62 -9.79 50.35 4.28
N ASN A 63 -8.76 49.72 3.74
CA ASN A 63 -8.68 48.27 3.71
C ASN A 63 -8.68 47.67 5.12
N ALA A 64 -7.95 48.25 6.07
CA ALA A 64 -7.92 47.76 7.46
C ALA A 64 -9.30 47.84 8.13
N ARG A 65 -10.09 48.90 7.90
CA ARG A 65 -11.47 49.01 8.42
C ARG A 65 -12.38 47.94 7.83
N ILE A 66 -12.28 47.70 6.51
CA ILE A 66 -13.07 46.66 5.84
C ILE A 66 -12.70 45.27 6.41
N VAL A 67 -11.41 44.95 6.51
CA VAL A 67 -10.94 43.70 7.06
C VAL A 67 -11.43 43.50 8.49
N ALA A 68 -11.31 44.51 9.35
CA ALA A 68 -11.78 44.43 10.73
C ALA A 68 -13.29 44.15 10.83
N ALA A 69 -14.11 44.82 9.99
CA ALA A 69 -15.55 44.58 9.95
C ALA A 69 -15.89 43.16 9.48
N VAL A 70 -15.24 42.67 8.40
CA VAL A 70 -15.46 41.33 7.89
C VAL A 70 -14.98 40.26 8.90
N MET A 71 -13.89 40.51 9.62
CA MET A 71 -13.45 39.60 10.68
C MET A 71 -14.43 39.52 11.86
N ALA A 72 -15.09 40.58 12.18
CA ALA A 72 -16.03 40.65 13.29
C ALA A 72 -17.42 40.09 12.95
N GLU A 73 -17.91 40.32 11.75
CA GLU A 73 -19.31 40.12 11.38
C GLU A 73 -19.49 39.20 10.13
N GLY A 74 -18.39 38.81 9.49
CA GLY A 74 -18.44 38.04 8.23
C GLY A 74 -18.60 38.94 7.01
N VAL A 75 -18.80 38.29 5.85
CA VAL A 75 -18.88 39.00 4.54
C VAL A 75 -20.09 39.93 4.39
N ASP A 76 -21.14 39.72 5.18
CA ASP A 76 -22.35 40.57 5.21
C ASP A 76 -22.06 42.00 5.73
N ALA A 77 -20.91 42.17 6.41
CA ALA A 77 -20.43 43.49 6.78
C ALA A 77 -20.19 44.44 5.58
N TRP A 78 -19.98 43.87 4.37
CA TRP A 78 -19.82 44.66 3.13
C TRP A 78 -21.14 45.14 2.60
N ASP A 79 -21.76 46.05 3.35
CA ASP A 79 -23.08 46.65 3.07
C ASP A 79 -22.98 48.10 2.61
N GLU A 80 -23.99 48.57 1.84
CA GLU A 80 -24.04 49.93 1.31
C GLU A 80 -24.20 50.94 2.41
N GLU A 81 -24.99 50.64 3.45
CA GLU A 81 -25.27 51.54 4.56
C GLU A 81 -23.99 51.85 5.36
N ARG A 82 -23.01 50.98 5.33
CA ARG A 82 -21.73 51.13 6.03
C ARG A 82 -20.59 51.65 5.14
N ALA A 83 -20.84 51.95 3.87
CA ALA A 83 -19.80 52.31 2.92
C ALA A 83 -19.03 53.57 3.35
N GLN A 84 -19.71 54.60 3.90
CA GLN A 84 -19.02 55.78 4.39
C GLN A 84 -18.19 55.55 5.65
N GLU A 85 -18.56 54.58 6.50
CA GLU A 85 -17.78 54.16 7.67
C GLU A 85 -16.39 53.63 7.22
N TYR A 86 -16.34 52.80 6.19
CA TYR A 86 -15.08 52.29 5.64
C TYR A 86 -14.23 53.39 5.00
N LEU A 87 -14.83 54.33 4.29
CA LEU A 87 -14.14 55.46 3.69
C LEU A 87 -13.56 56.42 4.74
N GLY A 88 -14.18 56.51 5.93
CA GLY A 88 -13.81 57.42 6.99
C GLY A 88 -14.00 58.90 6.61
N ASP A 89 -13.27 59.78 7.25
CA ASP A 89 -13.37 61.25 7.02
C ASP A 89 -12.55 61.71 5.80
N LYS A 90 -11.65 60.85 5.29
CA LYS A 90 -10.70 61.18 4.22
C LYS A 90 -11.36 61.17 2.84
N TYR A 91 -12.34 60.34 2.65
CA TYR A 91 -13.01 60.15 1.37
C TYR A 91 -14.53 60.22 1.52
N LYS A 92 -15.21 60.67 0.47
CA LYS A 92 -16.66 60.82 0.46
C LYS A 92 -17.31 59.79 -0.44
N LEU A 93 -18.42 59.19 -0.02
CA LEU A 93 -19.17 58.21 -0.79
C LEU A 93 -19.67 58.72 -2.14
N GLU A 94 -19.90 60.05 -2.25
CA GLU A 94 -20.31 60.70 -3.52
C GLU A 94 -19.23 60.60 -4.62
N ASP A 95 -17.93 60.49 -4.24
CA ASP A 95 -16.80 60.38 -5.19
C ASP A 95 -16.44 58.93 -5.51
N TYR A 96 -16.89 58.01 -4.69
CA TYR A 96 -16.52 56.58 -4.82
C TYR A 96 -17.75 55.70 -4.99
N GLU A 97 -17.56 54.59 -5.69
CA GLU A 97 -18.55 53.53 -5.86
C GLU A 97 -18.09 52.25 -5.15
N ARG A 98 -18.96 51.71 -4.31
CA ARG A 98 -18.76 50.42 -3.70
C ARG A 98 -18.94 49.31 -4.76
N VAL A 99 -17.96 48.42 -4.94
CA VAL A 99 -18.10 47.29 -5.83
C VAL A 99 -19.09 46.28 -5.23
N THR A 100 -20.08 45.88 -6.05
CA THR A 100 -21.13 44.93 -5.67
C THR A 100 -20.95 43.56 -6.25
N ASP A 101 -19.94 43.38 -7.11
CA ASP A 101 -19.59 42.10 -7.70
C ASP A 101 -18.98 41.15 -6.64
N ILE A 102 -19.11 39.85 -6.90
CA ILE A 102 -18.49 38.83 -6.07
C ILE A 102 -17.30 38.17 -6.80
N LEU A 103 -16.44 37.50 -6.06
CA LEU A 103 -15.31 36.73 -6.60
C LEU A 103 -15.77 35.49 -7.37
N ASP A 104 -15.00 35.11 -8.36
CA ASP A 104 -15.07 33.76 -8.94
C ASP A 104 -14.79 32.72 -7.86
N VAL A 105 -15.65 31.72 -7.74
CA VAL A 105 -15.53 30.66 -6.74
C VAL A 105 -14.19 29.86 -6.83
N TRP A 106 -13.56 29.89 -8.00
CA TRP A 106 -12.22 29.30 -8.15
C TRP A 106 -11.14 30.14 -7.46
N PHE A 107 -11.38 31.45 -7.27
CA PHE A 107 -10.52 32.30 -6.44
C PHE A 107 -10.69 31.92 -4.96
N ASP A 108 -11.95 31.80 -4.50
CA ASP A 108 -12.22 31.40 -3.12
C ASP A 108 -11.54 30.07 -2.78
N SER A 109 -11.69 29.07 -3.65
CA SER A 109 -11.05 27.75 -3.46
C SER A 109 -9.53 27.81 -3.63
N GLY A 110 -9.03 28.63 -4.53
CA GLY A 110 -7.60 28.82 -4.78
C GLY A 110 -6.86 29.39 -3.56
N SER A 111 -7.51 30.23 -2.79
CA SER A 111 -6.96 30.87 -1.59
C SER A 111 -6.92 29.95 -0.35
N THR A 112 -7.32 28.67 -0.45
CA THR A 112 -7.30 27.68 0.65
C THR A 112 -5.96 27.62 1.36
N HIS A 113 -4.84 27.72 0.63
CA HIS A 113 -3.51 27.73 1.22
C HIS A 113 -3.32 28.89 2.23
N ALA A 114 -3.95 30.04 2.02
CA ALA A 114 -3.84 31.19 2.91
C ALA A 114 -4.70 31.04 4.17
N PHE A 115 -5.99 30.70 4.01
CA PHE A 115 -6.91 30.68 5.15
C PHE A 115 -6.92 29.34 5.92
N VAL A 116 -6.30 28.29 5.38
CA VAL A 116 -6.11 27.01 6.09
C VAL A 116 -4.66 26.84 6.55
N LEU A 117 -3.70 26.75 5.61
CA LEU A 117 -2.32 26.37 5.96
C LEU A 117 -1.58 27.46 6.73
N GLU A 118 -1.79 28.75 6.39
CA GLU A 118 -1.14 29.89 7.03
C GLU A 118 -1.99 30.53 8.13
N SER A 119 -3.20 30.03 8.39
CA SER A 119 -4.15 30.67 9.32
C SER A 119 -3.71 30.66 10.79
N GLY A 120 -2.80 29.78 11.16
CA GLY A 120 -2.39 29.54 12.56
C GLY A 120 -3.47 28.87 13.44
N ARG A 121 -4.62 28.47 12.86
CA ARG A 121 -5.69 27.76 13.59
C ARG A 121 -5.29 26.35 13.98
N TRP A 122 -4.41 25.71 13.20
CA TRP A 122 -3.90 24.38 13.38
C TRP A 122 -2.38 24.42 13.39
N SER A 123 -1.80 24.13 14.55
CA SER A 123 -0.34 24.24 14.78
C SER A 123 0.51 23.24 14.02
N ASP A 124 -0.11 22.16 13.56
CA ASP A 124 0.50 21.04 12.81
C ASP A 124 0.43 21.21 11.29
N LEU A 125 -0.25 22.25 10.81
CA LEU A 125 -0.28 22.59 9.39
C LEU A 125 0.86 23.56 9.03
N GLN A 126 1.31 23.43 7.78
CA GLN A 126 2.36 24.27 7.22
C GLN A 126 2.04 24.72 5.79
N TRP A 127 2.60 25.86 5.41
CA TRP A 127 2.65 26.30 4.03
C TRP A 127 4.14 26.30 3.55
N PRO A 128 4.43 25.80 2.34
CA PRO A 128 3.53 25.14 1.39
C PRO A 128 3.05 23.78 1.88
N ALA A 129 1.96 23.28 1.29
CA ALA A 129 1.53 21.90 1.49
C ALA A 129 2.56 20.93 0.94
N ASN A 130 2.78 19.80 1.61
CA ASN A 130 3.62 18.73 1.08
C ASN A 130 3.03 18.13 -0.20
N LEU A 131 1.70 17.99 -0.27
CA LEU A 131 0.99 17.36 -1.36
C LEU A 131 -0.40 17.96 -1.58
N TYR A 132 -0.73 18.32 -2.84
CA TYR A 132 -2.10 18.50 -3.31
C TYR A 132 -2.52 17.24 -4.09
N LEU A 133 -3.70 16.69 -3.74
CA LEU A 133 -4.23 15.46 -4.30
C LEU A 133 -5.67 15.66 -4.77
N GLU A 134 -5.92 15.46 -6.06
CA GLU A 134 -7.26 15.50 -6.68
C GLU A 134 -7.28 14.78 -8.03
N GLY A 135 -8.44 14.79 -8.68
CA GLY A 135 -8.59 14.30 -10.05
C GLY A 135 -7.80 15.11 -11.07
N SER A 136 -7.46 14.48 -12.16
CA SER A 136 -6.66 15.08 -13.25
C SER A 136 -7.33 16.29 -13.93
N ASP A 137 -8.65 16.47 -13.77
CA ASP A 137 -9.39 17.64 -14.23
C ASP A 137 -9.00 18.93 -13.47
N GLN A 138 -8.49 18.80 -12.23
CA GLN A 138 -8.10 19.94 -11.39
C GLN A 138 -6.82 20.66 -11.85
N HIS A 139 -6.11 20.16 -12.86
CA HIS A 139 -5.09 20.97 -13.55
C HIS A 139 -5.66 22.25 -14.16
N ARG A 140 -6.96 22.26 -14.52
CA ARG A 140 -7.70 23.43 -14.98
C ARG A 140 -8.59 24.09 -13.91
N GLY A 141 -8.59 23.53 -12.71
CA GLY A 141 -9.38 24.01 -11.57
C GLY A 141 -8.50 24.45 -10.42
N TRP A 142 -8.66 23.79 -9.29
CA TRP A 142 -8.05 24.14 -8.01
C TRP A 142 -6.51 24.23 -8.04
N PHE A 143 -5.83 23.29 -8.71
CA PHE A 143 -4.36 23.36 -8.79
C PHE A 143 -3.89 24.62 -9.48
N GLN A 144 -4.56 25.04 -10.54
CA GLN A 144 -4.18 26.23 -11.31
C GLN A 144 -4.55 27.52 -10.58
N SER A 145 -5.76 27.65 -10.00
CA SER A 145 -6.16 28.83 -9.27
C SER A 145 -5.26 29.05 -8.05
N SER A 146 -5.03 28.00 -7.27
CA SER A 146 -4.17 28.04 -6.09
C SER A 146 -2.71 28.39 -6.44
N LEU A 147 -2.18 27.83 -7.54
CA LEU A 147 -0.85 28.15 -8.06
C LEU A 147 -0.73 29.63 -8.39
N LEU A 148 -1.68 30.18 -9.17
CA LEU A 148 -1.62 31.56 -9.64
C LEU A 148 -1.73 32.56 -8.48
N GLU A 149 -2.60 32.29 -7.51
CA GLU A 149 -2.78 33.12 -6.33
C GLU A 149 -1.55 33.11 -5.42
N SER A 150 -0.98 31.93 -5.17
CA SER A 150 0.23 31.79 -4.38
C SER A 150 1.43 32.44 -5.09
N CYS A 151 1.60 32.23 -6.38
CA CYS A 151 2.66 32.88 -7.16
C CYS A 151 2.53 34.40 -7.18
N ALA A 152 1.30 34.94 -7.26
CA ALA A 152 1.06 36.35 -7.26
C ALA A 152 1.35 37.04 -5.91
N THR A 153 1.12 36.34 -4.81
CA THR A 153 1.19 36.90 -3.46
C THR A 153 2.39 36.45 -2.66
N ARG A 154 3.01 35.31 -2.99
CA ARG A 154 4.11 34.67 -2.26
C ARG A 154 5.30 34.28 -3.13
N GLY A 155 5.18 34.39 -4.46
CA GLY A 155 6.27 34.13 -5.40
C GLY A 155 6.60 32.65 -5.63
N ARG A 156 5.79 31.69 -5.14
CA ARG A 156 5.99 30.25 -5.34
C ARG A 156 4.67 29.48 -5.35
N ALA A 157 4.71 28.19 -5.74
CA ALA A 157 3.57 27.28 -5.63
C ALA A 157 3.16 27.08 -4.16
N PRO A 158 1.86 26.84 -3.90
CA PRO A 158 1.35 26.57 -2.55
C PRO A 158 1.58 25.12 -2.11
N TYR A 159 2.24 24.32 -2.94
CA TYR A 159 2.49 22.88 -2.76
C TYR A 159 3.88 22.50 -3.27
N ASP A 160 4.45 21.47 -2.66
CA ASP A 160 5.73 20.87 -3.10
C ASP A 160 5.49 19.76 -4.14
N ALA A 161 4.37 19.07 -4.04
CA ALA A 161 3.99 18.01 -4.97
C ALA A 161 2.49 18.07 -5.33
N VAL A 162 2.19 17.56 -6.53
CA VAL A 162 0.82 17.36 -7.03
C VAL A 162 0.66 15.91 -7.46
N LEU A 163 -0.31 15.21 -6.87
CA LEU A 163 -0.69 13.87 -7.26
C LEU A 163 -2.08 13.89 -7.86
N THR A 164 -2.25 13.26 -9.03
CA THR A 164 -3.54 13.19 -9.69
C THR A 164 -3.98 11.77 -9.97
N HIS A 165 -5.27 11.54 -9.79
CA HIS A 165 -5.91 10.28 -10.19
C HIS A 165 -6.81 10.45 -11.42
N GLY A 166 -7.05 9.34 -12.12
CA GLY A 166 -8.07 9.22 -13.16
C GLY A 166 -9.47 9.05 -12.57
N PHE A 167 -10.42 8.74 -13.44
CA PHE A 167 -11.82 8.53 -13.05
C PHE A 167 -12.15 7.05 -12.96
N THR A 168 -13.04 6.71 -12.02
CA THR A 168 -13.60 5.38 -11.90
C THR A 168 -14.71 5.20 -12.92
N MET A 169 -14.55 4.23 -13.82
CA MET A 169 -15.49 3.83 -14.85
C MET A 169 -16.25 2.57 -14.44
N ASP A 170 -17.38 2.32 -15.05
CA ASP A 170 -18.07 1.05 -14.90
C ASP A 170 -17.27 -0.11 -15.54
N GLN A 171 -17.76 -1.35 -15.41
CA GLN A 171 -17.11 -2.55 -15.96
C GLN A 171 -16.88 -2.47 -17.48
N LYS A 172 -17.72 -1.73 -18.20
CA LYS A 172 -17.62 -1.52 -19.65
C LYS A 172 -16.70 -0.36 -20.04
N GLY A 173 -16.17 0.37 -19.06
CA GLY A 173 -15.34 1.55 -19.30
C GLY A 173 -16.15 2.81 -19.60
N MET A 174 -17.44 2.84 -19.22
CA MET A 174 -18.28 4.01 -19.38
C MET A 174 -18.25 4.86 -18.10
N LYS A 175 -18.29 6.19 -18.27
CA LYS A 175 -18.42 7.12 -17.14
C LYS A 175 -19.70 6.82 -16.37
N MET A 176 -19.58 6.68 -15.05
CA MET A 176 -20.72 6.46 -14.18
C MET A 176 -21.55 7.73 -14.02
N SER A 177 -22.86 7.61 -14.18
CA SER A 177 -23.81 8.69 -13.93
C SER A 177 -25.16 8.15 -13.44
N LYS A 178 -25.86 8.97 -12.65
CA LYS A 178 -27.21 8.62 -12.19
C LYS A 178 -28.19 8.45 -13.38
N SER A 179 -28.02 9.27 -14.43
CA SER A 179 -28.87 9.22 -15.63
C SER A 179 -28.70 7.93 -16.45
N LEU A 180 -27.52 7.34 -16.43
CA LEU A 180 -27.25 6.05 -17.10
C LEU A 180 -27.59 4.85 -16.22
N GLY A 181 -27.85 5.06 -14.92
CA GLY A 181 -28.16 3.98 -13.98
C GLY A 181 -26.99 2.99 -13.74
N ASN A 182 -25.76 3.38 -14.09
CA ASN A 182 -24.57 2.53 -13.99
C ASN A 182 -23.67 2.92 -12.80
N THR A 183 -24.18 3.71 -11.87
CA THR A 183 -23.46 4.07 -10.64
C THR A 183 -23.37 2.88 -9.70
N ILE A 184 -22.19 2.68 -9.14
CA ILE A 184 -21.92 1.65 -8.13
C ILE A 184 -21.81 2.34 -6.77
N SER A 185 -22.61 1.89 -5.81
CA SER A 185 -22.56 2.40 -4.44
C SER A 185 -21.42 1.73 -3.66
N PRO A 186 -20.44 2.49 -3.15
CA PRO A 186 -19.39 1.92 -2.28
C PRO A 186 -19.96 1.28 -1.02
N ILE A 187 -21.05 1.80 -0.46
CA ILE A 187 -21.70 1.27 0.74
C ILE A 187 -22.26 -0.13 0.48
N ASP A 188 -22.88 -0.34 -0.69
CA ASP A 188 -23.38 -1.66 -1.07
C ASP A 188 -22.24 -2.66 -1.29
N LEU A 189 -21.16 -2.22 -1.92
CA LEU A 189 -19.97 -3.07 -2.07
C LEU A 189 -19.35 -3.42 -0.71
N MET A 190 -19.24 -2.47 0.20
CA MET A 190 -18.73 -2.74 1.55
C MET A 190 -19.60 -3.71 2.34
N ARG A 191 -20.93 -3.67 2.18
CA ARG A 191 -21.85 -4.64 2.79
C ARG A 191 -21.61 -6.04 2.24
N ASP A 192 -21.39 -6.19 0.93
CA ASP A 192 -21.31 -7.49 0.26
C ASP A 192 -19.88 -8.10 0.32
N TYR A 193 -18.85 -7.28 0.29
CA TYR A 193 -17.45 -7.71 0.20
C TYR A 193 -16.59 -7.29 1.40
N GLY A 194 -17.01 -6.31 2.19
CA GLY A 194 -16.20 -5.66 3.21
C GLY A 194 -15.36 -4.50 2.67
N ALA A 195 -14.98 -3.59 3.55
CA ALA A 195 -14.24 -2.38 3.19
C ALA A 195 -12.82 -2.68 2.68
N ASP A 196 -12.17 -3.70 3.23
CA ASP A 196 -10.78 -4.06 2.86
C ASP A 196 -10.66 -4.52 1.40
N ILE A 197 -11.70 -5.15 0.83
CA ILE A 197 -11.69 -5.53 -0.58
C ILE A 197 -11.80 -4.31 -1.48
N LEU A 198 -12.61 -3.32 -1.11
CA LEU A 198 -12.69 -2.06 -1.86
C LEU A 198 -11.36 -1.28 -1.78
N ARG A 199 -10.72 -1.26 -0.62
CA ARG A 199 -9.39 -0.65 -0.43
C ARG A 199 -8.32 -1.38 -1.25
N LEU A 200 -8.30 -2.71 -1.19
CA LEU A 200 -7.37 -3.54 -1.95
C LEU A 200 -7.54 -3.32 -3.46
N TRP A 201 -8.79 -3.23 -3.96
CA TRP A 201 -9.06 -2.88 -5.35
C TRP A 201 -8.48 -1.52 -5.70
N ALA A 202 -8.77 -0.48 -4.91
CA ALA A 202 -8.31 0.88 -5.19
C ALA A 202 -6.77 1.00 -5.27
N LEU A 203 -6.06 0.21 -4.47
CA LEU A 203 -4.58 0.17 -4.47
C LEU A 203 -3.99 -0.82 -5.47
N SER A 204 -4.81 -1.72 -6.05
CA SER A 204 -4.36 -2.70 -7.06
C SER A 204 -4.47 -2.18 -8.48
N VAL A 205 -5.17 -1.07 -8.71
CA VAL A 205 -5.30 -0.45 -10.03
C VAL A 205 -4.23 0.62 -10.23
N ASP A 206 -3.90 0.94 -11.48
CA ASP A 206 -3.16 2.16 -11.79
C ASP A 206 -4.11 3.35 -11.64
N PHE A 207 -4.11 3.97 -10.48
CA PHE A 207 -4.99 5.09 -10.15
C PHE A 207 -4.66 6.37 -10.94
N THR A 208 -3.48 6.48 -11.54
CA THR A 208 -3.08 7.66 -12.35
C THR A 208 -3.84 7.76 -13.67
N GLU A 209 -4.43 6.65 -14.11
CA GLU A 209 -5.27 6.55 -15.30
C GLU A 209 -6.73 6.26 -14.93
N ASP A 210 -7.64 6.40 -15.91
CA ASP A 210 -9.03 5.97 -15.74
C ASP A 210 -9.07 4.45 -15.52
N HIS A 211 -9.76 4.02 -14.47
CA HIS A 211 -9.79 2.62 -14.06
C HIS A 211 -11.22 2.12 -13.90
N ARG A 212 -11.39 0.80 -13.95
CA ARG A 212 -12.70 0.16 -13.94
C ARG A 212 -13.01 -0.48 -12.60
N ILE A 213 -14.30 -0.48 -12.26
CA ILE A 213 -14.85 -1.27 -11.17
C ILE A 213 -16.04 -2.08 -11.66
N GLY A 214 -16.21 -3.29 -11.15
CA GLY A 214 -17.33 -4.17 -11.49
C GLY A 214 -17.23 -5.50 -10.76
N LYS A 215 -18.31 -6.28 -10.84
CA LYS A 215 -18.44 -7.52 -10.06
C LYS A 215 -17.33 -8.54 -10.34
N GLU A 216 -16.95 -8.72 -11.60
CA GLU A 216 -15.89 -9.69 -11.96
C GLU A 216 -14.52 -9.24 -11.48
N ILE A 217 -14.24 -7.94 -11.58
CA ILE A 217 -12.99 -7.34 -11.06
C ILE A 217 -12.90 -7.53 -9.56
N LEU A 218 -13.97 -7.22 -8.83
CA LEU A 218 -14.03 -7.37 -7.38
C LEU A 218 -13.94 -8.84 -6.94
N GLN A 219 -14.44 -9.77 -7.74
CA GLN A 219 -14.26 -11.20 -7.47
C GLN A 219 -12.77 -11.61 -7.52
N GLY A 220 -12.03 -11.13 -8.50
CA GLY A 220 -10.58 -11.34 -8.60
C GLY A 220 -9.82 -10.74 -7.40
N VAL A 221 -10.23 -9.54 -6.96
CA VAL A 221 -9.67 -8.90 -5.76
C VAL A 221 -10.02 -9.67 -4.49
N ALA A 222 -11.25 -10.22 -4.40
CA ALA A 222 -11.63 -11.08 -3.28
C ALA A 222 -10.82 -12.37 -3.20
N ASP A 223 -10.41 -12.94 -4.35
CA ASP A 223 -9.50 -14.08 -4.41
C ASP A 223 -8.10 -13.71 -3.91
N GLN A 224 -7.59 -12.55 -4.31
CA GLN A 224 -6.32 -12.01 -3.82
C GLN A 224 -6.38 -11.76 -2.30
N TYR A 225 -7.43 -11.14 -1.82
CA TYR A 225 -7.66 -10.93 -0.38
C TYR A 225 -7.65 -12.23 0.41
N ARG A 226 -8.32 -13.28 -0.08
CA ARG A 226 -8.34 -14.60 0.58
C ARG A 226 -6.94 -15.20 0.72
N LYS A 227 -6.08 -15.03 -0.27
CA LYS A 227 -4.68 -15.49 -0.22
C LYS A 227 -3.89 -14.76 0.86
N LEU A 228 -3.96 -13.41 0.89
CA LEU A 228 -3.31 -12.61 1.94
C LEU A 228 -3.83 -12.98 3.33
N ARG A 229 -5.14 -13.09 3.50
CA ARG A 229 -5.76 -13.51 4.77
C ARG A 229 -5.34 -14.90 5.22
N ASN A 230 -5.18 -15.85 4.28
CA ASN A 230 -4.67 -17.18 4.59
C ASN A 230 -3.23 -17.15 5.10
N THR A 231 -2.38 -16.27 4.59
CA THR A 231 -1.02 -16.05 5.13
C THR A 231 -1.07 -15.63 6.59
N TYR A 232 -1.89 -14.64 6.95
CA TYR A 232 -2.07 -14.23 8.34
C TYR A 232 -2.62 -15.35 9.22
N ARG A 233 -3.61 -16.09 8.73
CA ARG A 233 -4.18 -17.22 9.46
C ARG A 233 -3.13 -18.31 9.72
N TYR A 234 -2.28 -18.60 8.74
CA TYR A 234 -1.19 -19.56 8.92
C TYR A 234 -0.21 -19.07 10.00
N LEU A 235 0.22 -17.82 9.93
CA LEU A 235 1.14 -17.23 10.89
C LEU A 235 0.58 -17.25 12.31
N LEU A 236 -0.69 -16.89 12.51
CA LEU A 236 -1.35 -16.95 13.81
C LEU A 236 -1.34 -18.37 14.40
N GLY A 237 -1.71 -19.37 13.60
CA GLY A 237 -1.72 -20.76 14.06
C GLY A 237 -0.33 -21.33 14.31
N ALA A 238 0.63 -21.04 13.42
CA ALA A 238 2.01 -21.53 13.56
C ALA A 238 2.80 -20.86 14.71
N LEU A 239 2.34 -19.68 15.16
CA LEU A 239 2.94 -18.93 16.26
C LEU A 239 2.21 -19.10 17.59
N ASP A 240 1.19 -19.96 17.65
CA ASP A 240 0.52 -20.26 18.91
C ASP A 240 1.53 -20.73 19.96
N GLY A 241 1.51 -20.10 21.16
CA GLY A 241 2.44 -20.36 22.23
C GLY A 241 3.90 -19.96 21.98
N PHE A 242 4.23 -19.22 20.90
CA PHE A 242 5.58 -18.71 20.65
C PHE A 242 6.00 -17.73 21.77
N SER A 243 7.24 -17.90 22.24
CA SER A 243 7.84 -17.03 23.25
C SER A 243 9.27 -16.62 22.87
N GLU A 244 9.76 -15.53 23.48
CA GLU A 244 11.13 -15.05 23.26
C GLU A 244 12.21 -16.09 23.65
N ALA A 245 11.88 -17.07 24.51
CA ALA A 245 12.78 -18.17 24.84
C ALA A 245 13.08 -19.10 23.65
N GLU A 246 12.20 -19.13 22.64
CA GLU A 246 12.42 -19.91 21.41
C GLU A 246 13.30 -19.19 20.42
N ARG A 247 13.42 -17.86 20.51
CA ARG A 247 14.10 -17.03 19.51
C ARG A 247 15.55 -17.42 19.34
N LEU A 248 15.97 -17.57 18.09
CA LEU A 248 17.36 -17.82 17.70
C LEU A 248 17.97 -16.61 16.99
N PRO A 249 19.26 -16.33 17.23
CA PRO A 249 20.00 -15.37 16.42
C PRO A 249 20.05 -15.78 14.96
N VAL A 250 20.02 -14.81 14.04
CA VAL A 250 20.05 -15.07 12.58
C VAL A 250 21.25 -15.92 12.17
N ALA A 251 22.42 -15.68 12.79
CA ALA A 251 23.64 -16.41 12.49
C ALA A 251 23.57 -17.93 12.82
N ASP A 252 22.65 -18.32 13.72
CA ASP A 252 22.47 -19.71 14.16
C ASP A 252 21.34 -20.42 13.39
N MET A 253 20.69 -19.70 12.46
CA MET A 253 19.58 -20.24 11.66
C MET A 253 20.10 -21.05 10.46
N PRO A 254 19.35 -22.08 10.02
CA PRO A 254 19.61 -22.74 8.74
C PRO A 254 19.56 -21.78 7.55
N GLU A 255 20.19 -22.15 6.45
CA GLU A 255 20.32 -21.31 5.24
C GLU A 255 18.97 -20.87 4.65
N LEU A 256 17.95 -21.73 4.70
CA LEU A 256 16.62 -21.41 4.18
C LEU A 256 15.96 -20.28 4.98
N GLU A 257 16.08 -20.28 6.30
CA GLU A 257 15.60 -19.22 7.19
C GLU A 257 16.30 -17.90 6.92
N GLN A 258 17.62 -17.92 6.76
CA GLN A 258 18.40 -16.74 6.40
C GLN A 258 18.01 -16.22 5.02
N TYR A 259 17.78 -17.09 4.05
CA TYR A 259 17.30 -16.73 2.71
C TYR A 259 15.95 -16.02 2.77
N MET A 260 15.01 -16.54 3.56
CA MET A 260 13.68 -15.92 3.70
C MET A 260 13.75 -14.53 4.35
N LEU A 261 14.62 -14.33 5.34
CA LEU A 261 14.85 -13.00 5.92
C LEU A 261 15.50 -12.06 4.89
N GLY A 262 16.39 -12.54 4.05
CA GLY A 262 16.93 -11.75 2.94
C GLY A 262 15.88 -11.33 1.92
N LEU A 263 14.95 -12.25 1.57
CA LEU A 263 13.79 -11.91 0.70
C LEU A 263 12.85 -10.90 1.36
N LEU A 264 12.63 -11.00 2.67
CA LEU A 264 11.87 -10.01 3.42
C LEU A 264 12.53 -8.62 3.36
N GLY A 265 13.86 -8.55 3.47
CA GLY A 265 14.60 -7.30 3.32
C GLY A 265 14.45 -6.68 1.93
N LYS A 266 14.41 -7.51 0.88
CA LYS A 266 14.13 -7.03 -0.49
C LYS A 266 12.70 -6.52 -0.63
N LEU A 267 11.73 -7.23 -0.06
CA LEU A 267 10.34 -6.77 -0.04
C LEU A 267 10.25 -5.43 0.68
N ASP A 268 10.85 -5.28 1.86
CA ASP A 268 10.85 -4.04 2.62
C ASP A 268 11.35 -2.85 1.79
N ALA A 269 12.48 -3.02 1.12
CA ALA A 269 13.05 -2.00 0.25
C ALA A 269 12.12 -1.66 -0.94
N ALA A 270 11.52 -2.66 -1.58
CA ALA A 270 10.59 -2.47 -2.68
C ALA A 270 9.31 -1.74 -2.25
N LEU A 271 8.76 -2.08 -1.07
CA LEU A 271 7.58 -1.42 -0.54
C LEU A 271 7.85 0.04 -0.17
N LYS A 272 8.99 0.35 0.45
CA LYS A 272 9.43 1.72 0.75
C LYS A 272 9.55 2.55 -0.52
N GLN A 273 10.20 2.01 -1.56
CA GLN A 273 10.33 2.69 -2.83
C GLN A 273 8.97 2.94 -3.49
N ALA A 274 8.07 1.95 -3.46
CA ALA A 274 6.72 2.10 -4.00
C ALA A 274 5.91 3.21 -3.27
N VAL A 275 6.08 3.36 -1.97
CA VAL A 275 5.47 4.47 -1.20
C VAL A 275 6.06 5.81 -1.62
N GLU A 276 7.38 5.93 -1.74
CA GLU A 276 8.05 7.16 -2.19
C GLU A 276 7.61 7.57 -3.60
N ASP A 277 7.35 6.60 -4.47
CA ASP A 277 6.93 6.83 -5.85
C ASP A 277 5.40 6.96 -6.00
N PHE A 278 4.63 6.77 -4.92
CA PHE A 278 3.17 6.65 -4.96
C PHE A 278 2.67 5.52 -5.89
N ASP A 279 3.48 4.48 -6.09
CA ASP A 279 3.16 3.30 -6.90
C ASP A 279 2.50 2.20 -6.05
N TYR A 280 1.27 2.43 -5.66
CA TYR A 280 0.54 1.51 -4.78
C TYR A 280 0.18 0.18 -5.45
N ASN A 281 0.08 0.16 -6.79
CA ASN A 281 -0.12 -1.09 -7.54
C ASN A 281 1.09 -2.02 -7.37
N THR A 282 2.30 -1.50 -7.53
CA THR A 282 3.53 -2.25 -7.28
C THR A 282 3.65 -2.68 -5.82
N TYR A 283 3.25 -1.81 -4.87
CA TYR A 283 3.21 -2.17 -3.44
C TYR A 283 2.35 -3.40 -3.18
N VAL A 284 1.09 -3.37 -3.62
CA VAL A 284 0.13 -4.46 -3.40
C VAL A 284 0.57 -5.73 -4.11
N ARG A 285 1.08 -5.60 -5.33
CA ARG A 285 1.60 -6.75 -6.10
C ARG A 285 2.78 -7.41 -5.40
N ALA A 286 3.81 -6.65 -5.03
CA ALA A 286 4.99 -7.18 -4.35
C ALA A 286 4.62 -7.90 -3.04
N LEU A 287 3.74 -7.32 -2.24
CA LEU A 287 3.26 -7.93 -1.01
C LEU A 287 2.49 -9.24 -1.28
N THR A 288 1.64 -9.25 -2.31
CA THR A 288 0.84 -10.42 -2.68
C THR A 288 1.72 -11.55 -3.23
N ASP A 289 2.67 -11.23 -4.11
CA ASP A 289 3.57 -12.19 -4.73
C ASP A 289 4.46 -12.83 -3.65
N PHE A 290 5.03 -12.04 -2.75
CA PHE A 290 5.79 -12.56 -1.62
C PHE A 290 4.97 -13.53 -0.75
N CYS A 291 3.72 -13.17 -0.40
CA CYS A 291 2.85 -14.05 0.38
C CYS A 291 2.50 -15.35 -0.35
N ASN A 292 2.29 -15.30 -1.67
CA ASN A 292 1.88 -16.46 -2.45
C ASN A 292 3.07 -17.34 -2.86
N GLU A 293 4.10 -16.75 -3.44
CA GLU A 293 5.18 -17.48 -4.12
C GLU A 293 6.32 -17.83 -3.18
N ASP A 294 6.72 -16.85 -2.33
CA ASP A 294 7.85 -17.08 -1.41
C ASP A 294 7.40 -17.72 -0.10
N LEU A 295 6.24 -17.35 0.43
CA LEU A 295 5.76 -17.94 1.68
C LEU A 295 4.90 -19.18 1.45
N SER A 296 3.73 -19.05 0.84
CA SER A 296 2.76 -20.14 0.78
C SER A 296 3.25 -21.33 -0.07
N ALA A 297 3.72 -21.06 -1.30
CA ALA A 297 4.14 -22.10 -2.24
C ALA A 297 5.58 -22.62 -1.98
N PHE A 298 6.36 -21.92 -1.17
CA PHE A 298 7.75 -22.28 -0.94
C PHE A 298 8.04 -22.49 0.55
N PHE A 299 8.21 -21.43 1.34
CA PHE A 299 8.73 -21.54 2.71
C PHE A 299 7.81 -22.31 3.65
N PHE A 300 6.52 -21.99 3.68
CA PHE A 300 5.56 -22.68 4.54
C PHE A 300 5.37 -24.12 4.10
N ASP A 301 5.35 -24.36 2.79
CA ASP A 301 5.19 -25.71 2.25
C ASP A 301 6.38 -26.63 2.62
N ILE A 302 7.61 -26.13 2.51
CA ILE A 302 8.82 -26.86 2.87
C ILE A 302 8.89 -27.13 4.38
N ARG A 303 8.60 -26.12 5.20
CA ARG A 303 8.78 -26.14 6.66
C ARG A 303 7.59 -26.68 7.47
N LYS A 304 6.47 -26.97 6.83
CA LYS A 304 5.31 -27.51 7.56
C LYS A 304 5.62 -28.84 8.27
N ASP A 305 6.43 -29.70 7.68
CA ASP A 305 6.86 -30.94 8.31
C ASP A 305 7.67 -30.67 9.60
N CYS A 306 8.64 -29.75 9.52
CA CYS A 306 9.43 -29.29 10.67
C CYS A 306 8.50 -28.73 11.77
N LEU A 307 7.53 -27.89 11.43
CA LEU A 307 6.60 -27.29 12.40
C LEU A 307 5.80 -28.37 13.18
N TYR A 308 5.29 -29.38 12.48
CA TYR A 308 4.37 -30.35 13.05
C TYR A 308 5.05 -31.63 13.58
N CYS A 309 6.23 -31.97 13.07
CA CYS A 309 6.88 -33.23 13.37
C CYS A 309 8.15 -33.13 14.22
N ASP A 310 8.84 -31.99 14.23
CA ASP A 310 10.04 -31.84 15.06
C ASP A 310 9.67 -31.46 16.50
N ALA A 311 10.57 -31.76 17.43
CA ALA A 311 10.41 -31.41 18.85
C ALA A 311 10.35 -29.89 19.03
N PRO A 312 9.59 -29.36 20.01
CA PRO A 312 9.57 -27.93 20.32
C PRO A 312 10.95 -27.32 20.57
N SER A 313 11.87 -28.10 21.15
CA SER A 313 13.25 -27.68 21.43
C SER A 313 14.19 -27.80 20.21
N ASP A 314 13.75 -28.38 19.10
CA ASP A 314 14.59 -28.56 17.91
C ASP A 314 15.04 -27.20 17.34
N PRO A 315 16.35 -26.98 17.13
CA PRO A 315 16.87 -25.71 16.62
C PRO A 315 16.26 -25.28 15.28
N LYS A 316 16.00 -26.21 14.37
CA LYS A 316 15.39 -25.91 13.06
C LYS A 316 13.94 -25.42 13.23
N ARG A 317 13.15 -26.09 14.08
CA ARG A 317 11.79 -25.67 14.39
C ARG A 317 11.76 -24.29 15.06
N ARG A 318 12.67 -24.04 16.01
CA ARG A 318 12.83 -22.74 16.70
C ARG A 318 13.24 -21.65 15.71
N ALA A 319 14.19 -21.91 14.81
CA ALA A 319 14.61 -21.00 13.77
C ALA A 319 13.43 -20.64 12.85
N TYR A 320 12.68 -21.65 12.39
CA TYR A 320 11.49 -21.43 11.59
C TYR A 320 10.46 -20.55 12.29
N ARG A 321 10.10 -20.84 13.55
CA ARG A 321 9.14 -20.03 14.32
C ARG A 321 9.66 -18.62 14.59
N THR A 322 10.97 -18.44 14.76
CA THR A 322 11.59 -17.11 14.88
C THR A 322 11.41 -16.29 13.60
N VAL A 323 11.61 -16.91 12.44
CA VAL A 323 11.37 -16.24 11.15
C VAL A 323 9.89 -15.95 10.95
N LEU A 324 9.00 -16.88 11.32
CA LEU A 324 7.54 -16.64 11.25
C LEU A 324 7.12 -15.45 12.14
N ASP A 325 7.70 -15.27 13.31
CA ASP A 325 7.45 -14.13 14.18
C ASP A 325 7.90 -12.81 13.53
N THR A 326 9.09 -12.79 12.94
CA THR A 326 9.60 -11.63 12.19
C THR A 326 8.69 -11.31 10.99
N LEU A 327 8.28 -12.33 10.24
CA LEU A 327 7.33 -12.19 9.13
C LEU A 327 5.98 -11.67 9.59
N PHE A 328 5.45 -12.15 10.70
CA PHE A 328 4.19 -11.67 11.26
C PHE A 328 4.24 -10.17 11.54
N HIS A 329 5.26 -9.73 12.27
CA HIS A 329 5.44 -8.33 12.61
C HIS A 329 5.64 -7.43 11.39
N ALA A 330 6.32 -7.89 10.36
CA ALA A 330 6.50 -7.16 9.12
C ALA A 330 5.20 -7.11 8.29
N LEU A 331 4.63 -8.28 7.99
CA LEU A 331 3.51 -8.39 7.06
C LEU A 331 2.21 -7.76 7.58
N VAL A 332 1.95 -7.83 8.90
CA VAL A 332 0.77 -7.17 9.50
C VAL A 332 0.89 -5.66 9.35
N ARG A 333 2.08 -5.07 9.56
CA ARG A 333 2.31 -3.64 9.40
C ARG A 333 2.31 -3.21 7.93
N TYR A 334 2.88 -4.00 7.02
CA TYR A 334 2.80 -3.75 5.57
C TYR A 334 1.36 -3.86 5.06
N GLY A 335 0.57 -4.77 5.62
CA GLY A 335 -0.83 -4.93 5.29
C GLY A 335 -1.75 -3.86 5.89
N ALA A 336 -1.38 -3.26 7.02
CA ALA A 336 -2.23 -2.33 7.77
C ALA A 336 -2.77 -1.14 6.92
N PRO A 337 -1.99 -0.44 6.09
CA PRO A 337 -2.51 0.64 5.27
C PRO A 337 -3.44 0.16 4.14
N VAL A 338 -3.38 -1.10 3.77
CA VAL A 338 -4.17 -1.71 2.68
C VAL A 338 -5.42 -2.40 3.23
N LEU A 339 -5.23 -3.34 4.14
CA LEU A 339 -6.25 -4.19 4.77
C LEU A 339 -6.50 -3.74 6.20
N VAL A 340 -7.05 -2.54 6.35
CA VAL A 340 -7.13 -1.82 7.61
C VAL A 340 -7.82 -2.63 8.71
N PHE A 341 -8.99 -3.18 8.42
CA PHE A 341 -9.77 -3.95 9.39
C PHE A 341 -9.17 -5.33 9.65
N THR A 342 -8.71 -5.99 8.59
CA THR A 342 -8.10 -7.32 8.70
C THR A 342 -6.80 -7.28 9.50
N ALA A 343 -5.94 -6.29 9.26
CA ALA A 343 -4.69 -6.15 9.99
C ALA A 343 -4.92 -5.89 11.49
N GLU A 344 -5.91 -5.07 11.82
CA GLU A 344 -6.32 -4.82 13.21
C GLU A 344 -6.84 -6.10 13.88
N GLU A 345 -7.72 -6.84 13.20
CA GLU A 345 -8.24 -8.12 13.71
C GLU A 345 -7.11 -9.14 13.95
N VAL A 346 -6.18 -9.25 13.00
CA VAL A 346 -5.02 -10.15 13.11
C VAL A 346 -4.11 -9.75 14.27
N TRP A 347 -3.83 -8.47 14.41
CA TRP A 347 -3.00 -7.94 15.49
C TRP A 347 -3.64 -8.17 16.86
N ALA A 348 -4.90 -7.80 17.02
CA ALA A 348 -5.67 -7.98 18.26
C ALA A 348 -5.85 -9.47 18.63
N SER A 349 -5.91 -10.37 17.64
CA SER A 349 -5.99 -11.82 17.86
C SER A 349 -4.73 -12.37 18.52
N ARG A 350 -3.55 -11.84 18.17
CA ARG A 350 -2.28 -12.27 18.75
C ARG A 350 -1.93 -11.51 20.03
N TYR A 351 -2.26 -10.24 20.10
CA TYR A 351 -1.95 -9.33 21.22
C TYR A 351 -3.22 -8.69 21.78
N PRO A 352 -4.08 -9.47 22.45
CA PRO A 352 -5.32 -8.93 23.01
C PRO A 352 -5.03 -7.83 24.04
N GLY A 353 -5.68 -6.68 23.89
CA GLY A 353 -5.54 -5.53 24.78
C GLY A 353 -4.31 -4.64 24.53
N SER A 354 -3.55 -4.89 23.46
CA SER A 354 -2.51 -3.96 23.00
C SER A 354 -3.12 -2.77 22.26
N ASP A 355 -2.31 -1.74 22.02
CA ASP A 355 -2.66 -0.63 21.14
C ASP A 355 -2.88 -1.13 19.70
N SER A 356 -3.58 -0.32 18.91
CA SER A 356 -3.87 -0.61 17.51
C SER A 356 -2.60 -0.79 16.67
N VAL A 357 -2.63 -1.73 15.72
CA VAL A 357 -1.57 -1.92 14.73
C VAL A 357 -1.26 -0.64 13.93
N HIS A 358 -2.26 0.22 13.76
CA HIS A 358 -2.13 1.48 13.03
C HIS A 358 -1.32 2.57 13.76
N LEU A 359 -1.00 2.35 15.03
CA LEU A 359 -0.14 3.23 15.81
C LEU A 359 1.32 2.75 15.84
N LEU A 360 1.61 1.61 15.20
CA LEU A 360 2.96 1.07 15.14
C LEU A 360 3.75 1.70 14.00
N GLU A 361 5.04 1.88 14.23
CA GLU A 361 5.98 2.35 13.21
C GLU A 361 6.25 1.26 12.15
N TRP A 362 6.85 1.67 11.04
CA TRP A 362 7.31 0.76 10.00
C TRP A 362 8.26 -0.28 10.60
N PRO A 363 8.12 -1.59 10.23
CA PRO A 363 8.90 -2.63 10.88
C PRO A 363 10.38 -2.53 10.54
N GLU A 364 11.23 -2.82 11.52
CA GLU A 364 12.63 -3.10 11.29
C GLU A 364 12.78 -4.56 10.87
N VAL A 365 13.50 -4.79 9.77
CA VAL A 365 13.79 -6.13 9.26
C VAL A 365 15.28 -6.42 9.34
N PRO A 366 15.69 -7.67 9.69
CA PRO A 366 17.10 -8.04 9.75
C PRO A 366 17.78 -7.86 8.39
N ALA A 367 18.96 -7.26 8.39
CA ALA A 367 19.81 -7.20 7.21
C ALA A 367 20.54 -8.54 7.04
N VAL A 368 20.15 -9.32 6.03
CA VAL A 368 20.74 -10.64 5.75
C VAL A 368 21.24 -10.65 4.31
N SER A 369 22.52 -10.96 4.14
CA SER A 369 23.10 -11.23 2.82
C SER A 369 22.80 -12.63 2.38
N VAL A 370 22.29 -12.83 1.17
CA VAL A 370 21.95 -14.15 0.61
C VAL A 370 22.70 -14.39 -0.70
N ASP A 371 23.08 -15.63 -0.93
CA ASP A 371 23.61 -16.07 -2.23
C ASP A 371 22.45 -16.28 -3.21
N GLU A 372 22.13 -15.22 -3.95
CA GLU A 372 21.00 -15.20 -4.88
C GLU A 372 21.19 -16.19 -6.04
N ALA A 373 22.42 -16.35 -6.53
CA ALA A 373 22.70 -17.27 -7.63
C ALA A 373 22.40 -18.71 -7.21
N ARG A 374 22.92 -19.11 -6.05
CA ARG A 374 22.67 -20.42 -5.46
C ARG A 374 21.18 -20.69 -5.24
N TRP A 375 20.46 -19.76 -4.64
CA TRP A 375 19.02 -19.94 -4.39
C TRP A 375 18.17 -19.91 -5.65
N SER A 376 18.56 -19.15 -6.66
CA SER A 376 17.92 -19.20 -7.98
C SER A 376 18.07 -20.59 -8.60
N GLU A 377 19.24 -21.20 -8.51
CA GLU A 377 19.51 -22.56 -9.00
C GLU A 377 18.69 -23.62 -8.20
N LEU A 378 18.67 -23.54 -6.87
CA LEU A 378 17.87 -24.43 -6.03
C LEU A 378 16.38 -24.34 -6.31
N ARG A 379 15.85 -23.13 -6.50
CA ARG A 379 14.42 -22.92 -6.85
C ARG A 379 14.10 -23.44 -8.24
N ALA A 380 14.98 -23.23 -9.22
CA ALA A 380 14.81 -23.76 -10.57
C ALA A 380 14.83 -25.30 -10.55
N LEU A 381 15.74 -25.92 -9.79
CA LEU A 381 15.80 -27.36 -9.64
C LEU A 381 14.53 -27.90 -8.96
N ARG A 382 14.02 -27.27 -7.90
CA ARG A 382 12.74 -27.63 -7.28
C ARG A 382 11.58 -27.57 -8.29
N GLN A 383 11.55 -26.55 -9.14
CA GLN A 383 10.53 -26.46 -10.18
C GLN A 383 10.61 -27.63 -11.15
N THR A 384 11.81 -27.96 -11.64
CA THR A 384 12.03 -29.13 -12.53
C THR A 384 11.58 -30.44 -11.88
N VAL A 385 11.87 -30.63 -10.59
CA VAL A 385 11.41 -31.81 -9.83
C VAL A 385 9.88 -31.84 -9.73
N ASN A 386 9.24 -30.73 -9.43
CA ASN A 386 7.77 -30.62 -9.35
C ASN A 386 7.12 -30.95 -10.70
N GLU A 387 7.69 -30.45 -11.80
CA GLU A 387 7.23 -30.73 -13.17
C GLU A 387 7.39 -32.21 -13.53
N ALA A 388 8.42 -32.91 -13.02
CA ALA A 388 8.62 -34.34 -13.19
C ALA A 388 7.68 -35.20 -12.33
N ILE A 389 7.30 -34.74 -11.14
CA ILE A 389 6.36 -35.41 -10.22
C ILE A 389 4.91 -35.31 -10.72
N GLU A 390 4.50 -34.18 -11.29
CA GLU A 390 3.09 -33.91 -11.59
C GLU A 390 2.42 -34.88 -12.55
N PRO A 391 3.05 -35.37 -13.64
CA PRO A 391 2.50 -36.44 -14.47
C PRO A 391 2.20 -37.70 -13.69
N LEU A 392 3.12 -38.14 -12.81
CA LEU A 392 2.98 -39.35 -11.99
C LEU A 392 1.84 -39.25 -10.97
N ARG A 393 1.62 -38.04 -10.45
CA ARG A 393 0.45 -37.72 -9.58
C ARG A 393 -0.85 -37.78 -10.36
N ARG A 394 -0.87 -37.24 -11.57
CA ARG A 394 -2.05 -37.23 -12.45
C ARG A 394 -2.43 -38.64 -12.88
N GLU A 395 -1.45 -39.49 -13.13
CA GLU A 395 -1.61 -40.93 -13.45
C GLU A 395 -1.88 -41.78 -12.21
N LYS A 396 -1.88 -41.20 -11.00
CA LYS A 396 -2.06 -41.86 -9.71
C LYS A 396 -0.98 -42.93 -9.38
N VAL A 397 0.20 -42.79 -9.98
CA VAL A 397 1.38 -43.59 -9.60
C VAL A 397 1.91 -43.11 -8.25
N LEU A 398 1.84 -41.75 -8.01
CA LEU A 398 2.14 -41.11 -6.74
C LEU A 398 0.88 -40.51 -6.15
N GLY A 399 0.62 -40.73 -4.86
CA GLY A 399 -0.41 -40.03 -4.10
C GLY A 399 0.06 -38.65 -3.65
N SER A 400 1.35 -38.52 -3.31
CA SER A 400 1.98 -37.24 -2.92
C SER A 400 3.47 -37.25 -3.30
N GLY A 401 4.10 -36.07 -3.25
CA GLY A 401 5.57 -35.97 -3.43
C GLY A 401 6.36 -36.78 -2.38
N LEU A 402 5.80 -36.93 -1.18
CA LEU A 402 6.44 -37.71 -0.09
C LEU A 402 6.60 -39.19 -0.38
N GLU A 403 6.03 -39.71 -1.49
CA GLU A 403 6.22 -41.09 -1.98
C GLU A 403 7.30 -41.16 -3.07
N ALA A 404 7.83 -40.03 -3.51
CA ALA A 404 8.78 -39.97 -4.62
C ALA A 404 10.22 -40.20 -4.19
N VAL A 405 10.94 -41.03 -4.96
CA VAL A 405 12.39 -41.07 -5.01
C VAL A 405 12.83 -40.28 -6.24
N VAL A 406 13.57 -39.21 -6.01
CA VAL A 406 14.05 -38.30 -7.05
C VAL A 406 15.53 -38.55 -7.28
N THR A 407 15.98 -38.63 -8.53
CA THR A 407 17.41 -38.62 -8.87
C THR A 407 17.70 -37.30 -9.59
N VAL A 408 18.66 -36.55 -9.05
CA VAL A 408 19.15 -35.30 -9.62
C VAL A 408 20.58 -35.47 -10.18
N PRO A 409 21.05 -34.61 -11.08
CA PRO A 409 22.43 -34.57 -11.54
C PRO A 409 23.44 -34.46 -10.37
N ASP A 410 24.62 -35.11 -10.51
CA ASP A 410 25.72 -34.98 -9.54
C ASP A 410 26.16 -33.52 -9.34
N SER A 411 25.95 -32.64 -10.33
CA SER A 411 26.24 -31.22 -10.29
C SER A 411 25.24 -30.40 -9.50
N ALA A 412 24.12 -30.98 -9.04
CA ALA A 412 23.13 -30.25 -8.28
C ALA A 412 23.72 -29.61 -7.01
N PRO A 413 23.31 -28.40 -6.59
CA PRO A 413 23.81 -27.75 -5.39
C PRO A 413 23.66 -28.64 -4.15
N GLU A 414 24.62 -28.52 -3.23
CA GLU A 414 24.55 -29.24 -1.95
C GLU A 414 23.52 -28.58 -1.04
N ALA A 415 22.47 -29.29 -0.66
CA ALA A 415 21.41 -28.88 0.26
C ALA A 415 20.66 -30.12 0.77
N ASP A 416 19.77 -29.95 1.76
CA ASP A 416 18.76 -30.97 2.08
C ASP A 416 17.69 -30.97 0.97
N LEU A 417 18.02 -31.61 -0.13
CA LEU A 417 17.16 -31.61 -1.31
C LEU A 417 15.87 -32.41 -1.08
N ALA A 418 15.88 -33.43 -0.20
CA ALA A 418 14.68 -34.18 0.10
C ALA A 418 13.65 -33.34 0.84
N GLU A 419 14.10 -32.48 1.77
CA GLU A 419 13.25 -31.52 2.42
C GLU A 419 12.81 -30.42 1.45
N LEU A 420 13.75 -29.85 0.67
CA LEU A 420 13.47 -28.78 -0.28
C LEU A 420 12.42 -29.16 -1.33
N PHE A 421 12.45 -30.42 -1.80
CA PHE A 421 11.48 -30.92 -2.80
C PHE A 421 10.23 -31.53 -2.17
N ILE A 422 10.23 -31.75 -0.86
CA ILE A 422 9.16 -32.44 -0.12
C ILE A 422 8.95 -33.84 -0.68
N THR A 423 10.05 -34.66 -0.73
CA THR A 423 10.09 -36.00 -1.29
C THR A 423 10.56 -37.02 -0.27
N ALA A 424 10.39 -38.34 -0.55
CA ALA A 424 10.88 -39.38 0.32
C ALA A 424 12.42 -39.36 0.37
N THR A 425 13.05 -39.45 -0.79
CA THR A 425 14.52 -39.58 -0.92
C THR A 425 14.98 -38.85 -2.18
N VAL A 426 16.18 -38.26 -2.12
CA VAL A 426 16.88 -37.72 -3.29
C VAL A 426 18.22 -38.40 -3.45
N ASN A 427 18.44 -38.97 -4.63
CA ASN A 427 19.69 -39.56 -5.06
C ASN A 427 20.43 -38.65 -6.03
N ARG A 428 21.73 -38.82 -6.16
CA ARG A 428 22.56 -38.17 -7.17
C ARG A 428 22.97 -39.18 -8.23
N GLY A 429 23.08 -38.75 -9.48
CA GLY A 429 23.44 -39.57 -10.60
C GLY A 429 24.18 -38.85 -11.72
N GLN A 430 24.87 -39.58 -12.57
CA GLN A 430 25.71 -39.03 -13.65
C GLN A 430 24.91 -38.44 -14.84
N GLY A 431 23.58 -38.60 -14.86
CA GLY A 431 22.71 -38.00 -15.90
C GLY A 431 22.56 -36.50 -15.75
N SER A 432 22.10 -35.83 -16.81
CA SER A 432 21.73 -34.43 -16.79
C SER A 432 20.28 -34.18 -16.38
N ASP A 433 19.44 -35.20 -16.38
CA ASP A 433 18.00 -35.10 -16.26
C ASP A 433 17.52 -35.51 -14.87
N VAL A 434 16.48 -34.88 -14.41
CA VAL A 434 15.76 -35.27 -13.20
C VAL A 434 14.87 -36.48 -13.54
N THR A 435 14.98 -37.56 -12.75
CA THR A 435 14.10 -38.73 -12.85
C THR A 435 13.35 -38.94 -11.54
N VAL A 436 12.12 -39.46 -11.64
CA VAL A 436 11.24 -39.67 -10.48
C VAL A 436 10.67 -41.09 -10.55
N THR A 437 10.75 -41.80 -9.44
CA THR A 437 10.11 -43.11 -9.24
C THR A 437 9.36 -43.16 -7.92
N ARG A 438 8.45 -44.09 -7.73
CA ARG A 438 7.79 -44.30 -6.43
C ARG A 438 8.71 -45.11 -5.50
N SER A 439 8.80 -44.69 -4.22
CA SER A 439 9.47 -45.52 -3.19
C SER A 439 8.76 -46.82 -2.95
N THR A 440 9.52 -47.83 -2.63
CA THR A 440 9.03 -49.14 -2.17
C THR A 440 8.99 -49.27 -0.64
N ASP A 441 9.44 -48.23 0.08
CA ASP A 441 9.46 -48.16 1.53
C ASP A 441 8.07 -47.97 2.11
N HIS A 442 7.94 -48.12 3.43
CA HIS A 442 6.68 -47.93 4.16
C HIS A 442 6.48 -46.51 4.63
N LYS A 443 5.23 -46.16 4.77
CA LYS A 443 4.79 -44.82 5.14
C LYS A 443 4.81 -44.58 6.64
N CYS A 444 5.58 -43.60 7.11
CA CYS A 444 5.52 -43.14 8.49
C CYS A 444 4.13 -42.57 8.84
N GLY A 445 3.53 -43.07 9.93
CA GLY A 445 2.19 -42.68 10.37
C GLY A 445 2.04 -41.20 10.81
N ARG A 446 3.17 -40.50 11.09
CA ARG A 446 3.16 -39.11 11.53
C ARG A 446 3.63 -38.11 10.48
N CYS A 447 4.82 -38.28 9.89
CA CYS A 447 5.32 -37.35 8.89
C CYS A 447 4.94 -37.70 7.45
N TRP A 448 4.38 -38.89 7.24
CA TRP A 448 3.88 -39.43 5.97
C TRP A 448 4.93 -39.67 4.88
N ARG A 449 6.21 -39.54 5.18
CA ARG A 449 7.29 -39.91 4.26
C ARG A 449 7.42 -41.43 4.19
N LEU A 450 7.75 -41.94 3.02
CA LEU A 450 8.13 -43.32 2.84
C LEU A 450 9.63 -43.44 3.12
N LEU A 451 10.00 -44.21 4.14
CA LEU A 451 11.36 -44.25 4.66
C LEU A 451 11.79 -45.69 4.96
N PRO A 452 13.08 -46.05 4.70
CA PRO A 452 13.57 -47.42 4.84
C PRO A 452 13.55 -47.93 6.29
N GLU A 453 13.57 -47.05 7.28
CA GLU A 453 13.50 -47.45 8.70
C GLU A 453 12.08 -47.74 9.20
N VAL A 454 11.05 -47.48 8.40
CA VAL A 454 9.66 -47.77 8.74
C VAL A 454 9.33 -49.20 8.33
N SER A 455 8.95 -50.02 9.31
CA SER A 455 8.77 -51.47 9.09
C SER A 455 7.45 -51.84 8.42
N GLU A 456 6.38 -51.14 8.77
CA GLU A 456 5.03 -51.30 8.22
C GLU A 456 4.36 -49.93 8.06
N ASP A 457 3.41 -49.80 7.14
CA ASP A 457 2.63 -48.57 6.96
C ASP A 457 1.91 -48.19 8.23
N GLY A 458 2.19 -46.99 8.74
CA GLY A 458 1.62 -46.46 9.98
C GLY A 458 2.59 -46.51 11.17
N ASP A 459 3.66 -47.27 11.12
CA ASP A 459 4.76 -47.18 12.10
C ASP A 459 5.44 -45.81 12.04
N LEU A 460 6.17 -45.46 13.09
CA LEU A 460 6.91 -44.22 13.16
C LEU A 460 8.33 -44.35 12.62
N CYS A 461 8.81 -43.37 11.88
CA CYS A 461 10.24 -43.30 11.56
C CYS A 461 11.03 -42.88 12.84
N ASN A 462 12.34 -43.11 12.83
CA ASN A 462 13.21 -42.83 14.00
C ASN A 462 13.04 -41.45 14.60
N ARG A 463 12.93 -40.40 13.77
CA ARG A 463 12.68 -39.03 14.22
C ARG A 463 11.32 -38.91 14.92
N CYS A 464 10.28 -39.38 14.29
CA CYS A 464 8.92 -39.28 14.83
C CYS A 464 8.73 -40.08 16.12
N ASP A 465 9.34 -41.26 16.19
CA ASP A 465 9.32 -42.13 17.38
C ASP A 465 10.03 -41.47 18.57
N ALA A 466 11.23 -40.89 18.36
CA ALA A 466 11.96 -40.18 19.39
C ALA A 466 11.16 -38.99 19.95
N VAL A 467 10.47 -38.19 19.07
CA VAL A 467 9.65 -37.07 19.49
C VAL A 467 8.40 -37.48 20.26
N VAL A 468 7.68 -38.51 19.77
CA VAL A 468 6.48 -39.03 20.45
C VAL A 468 6.87 -39.62 21.82
N THR A 469 7.93 -40.40 21.90
CA THR A 469 8.44 -40.97 23.15
C THR A 469 8.78 -39.86 24.16
N ALA A 470 9.41 -38.77 23.72
CA ALA A 470 9.73 -37.63 24.58
C ALA A 470 8.46 -36.88 25.07
N ILE A 471 7.45 -36.75 24.23
CA ILE A 471 6.15 -36.16 24.59
C ILE A 471 5.45 -37.04 25.64
N ASP A 472 5.36 -38.36 25.40
CA ASP A 472 4.71 -39.31 26.29
C ASP A 472 5.38 -39.41 27.65
N ALA A 473 6.72 -39.24 27.67
CA ALA A 473 7.50 -39.16 28.92
C ALA A 473 7.36 -37.81 29.68
N GLY A 474 6.61 -36.84 29.12
CA GLY A 474 6.49 -35.50 29.70
C GLY A 474 7.80 -34.69 29.66
N ALA A 475 8.78 -35.11 28.87
CA ALA A 475 10.07 -34.47 28.72
C ALA A 475 10.02 -33.24 27.78
N VAL A 476 8.90 -33.07 27.04
CA VAL A 476 8.67 -31.97 26.09
C VAL A 476 7.24 -31.48 26.26
N ALA A 477 7.09 -30.28 26.83
CA ALA A 477 5.81 -29.59 26.97
C ALA A 477 5.72 -28.45 25.92
#